data_92e0686295a116c3c81d3b5bc53e97d1
#
_entry.id   92e0686295a116c3c81d3b5bc53e97d1
#
_cell.length_a   1.000
_cell.length_b   1.000
_cell.length_c   1.000
_cell.angle_alpha   90.00
_cell.angle_beta   90.00
_cell.angle_gamma   90.00
#
_symmetry.space_group_name_H-M   'P 1'
#
loop_
_entity.id
_entity.type
_entity.pdbx_description
1 polymer ?
#
loop_
_entity_poly.entity_id
_entity_poly.type
_entity_poly.pdbx_seq_one_letter_code
_entity_poly.pdbx_strand_id
1 'polypeptide(L)'
;MTLHNLKPATIMSDTLLNEQDYLDLQVLWYLYQFSPDYVQGEYDASHYDQGLIDLFMQPGQYTHADLMYVVDRQHDHMANVLPMYSELAASGQVELTTTPYYHPIMPLLMMDGWTMEDGIRVNKESWPEDVQNHLITGMDLFEDKLGFRPTGMWPSEEAVSPAMVEPVSDVGIQWMVTDEEILMKSTDLDGNMIDVDIASNLATPWLVTGADGGEVATVFRDRVISDRIAFQYGTMTPEAAVSDFIAYLDNIRQELLDAGEDPSEHLLTVALDGENWMFMSEFQHQDNARPF
;
A
#
# COMPACT_ATOMS: atom_id res chain seq x y z
N MET A 1 31.72 -9.66 8.02
CA MET A 1 31.38 -8.62 9.01
C MET A 1 29.96 -8.18 8.65
N THR A 2 28.95 -8.63 9.36
CA THR A 2 27.57 -8.20 9.07
C THR A 2 27.38 -6.77 9.56
N LEU A 3 26.54 -5.97 8.89
CA LEU A 3 26.17 -4.60 9.28
C LEU A 3 25.81 -4.50 10.78
N HIS A 4 25.21 -5.55 11.36
CA HIS A 4 24.87 -5.66 12.78
C HIS A 4 26.09 -5.66 13.73
N ASN A 5 27.29 -5.93 13.24
CA ASN A 5 28.52 -5.95 14.06
C ASN A 5 29.31 -4.64 14.02
N LEU A 6 28.91 -3.69 13.17
CA LEU A 6 29.49 -2.35 13.15
C LEU A 6 28.87 -1.51 14.27
N LYS A 7 29.65 -1.21 15.30
CA LYS A 7 29.19 -0.27 16.31
C LYS A 7 28.96 1.10 15.66
N PRO A 8 27.87 1.82 15.97
CA PRO A 8 27.59 3.14 15.41
C PRO A 8 28.78 4.12 15.52
N ALA A 9 29.57 4.04 16.59
CA ALA A 9 30.77 4.83 16.78
C ALA A 9 31.90 4.53 15.76
N THR A 10 31.93 3.34 15.19
CA THR A 10 32.94 2.95 14.16
C THR A 10 32.58 3.53 12.81
N ILE A 11 31.26 3.62 12.49
CA ILE A 11 30.75 4.21 11.25
C ILE A 11 30.93 5.74 11.24
N MET A 12 30.93 6.38 12.41
CA MET A 12 31.04 7.84 12.57
C MET A 12 32.48 8.37 12.55
N SER A 13 33.49 7.52 12.41
CA SER A 13 34.92 7.93 12.48
C SER A 13 35.63 7.58 11.18
N ASP A 14 35.77 8.56 10.29
CA ASP A 14 36.51 8.47 9.02
C ASP A 14 37.98 8.02 9.18
N THR A 15 38.51 8.08 10.39
CA THR A 15 39.90 7.72 10.67
C THR A 15 40.11 6.23 10.95
N LEU A 16 39.05 5.44 11.04
CA LEU A 16 39.10 4.02 11.40
C LEU A 16 38.77 3.06 10.24
N LEU A 17 38.24 3.59 9.12
CA LEU A 17 37.86 2.81 7.95
C LEU A 17 38.90 2.98 6.83
N ASN A 18 39.34 1.90 6.23
CA ASN A 18 40.18 1.90 5.04
C ASN A 18 39.32 1.74 3.76
N GLU A 19 39.94 1.81 2.57
CA GLU A 19 39.23 1.71 1.29
C GLU A 19 38.46 0.38 1.14
N GLN A 20 38.99 -0.72 1.67
CA GLN A 20 38.31 -2.02 1.65
C GLN A 20 37.07 -2.00 2.56
N ASP A 21 37.16 -1.39 3.72
CA ASP A 21 36.00 -1.28 4.63
C ASP A 21 34.87 -0.48 3.99
N TYR A 22 35.19 0.58 3.23
CA TYR A 22 34.16 1.33 2.47
C TYR A 22 33.54 0.49 1.35
N LEU A 23 34.34 -0.27 0.62
CA LEU A 23 33.83 -1.16 -0.41
C LEU A 23 32.94 -2.26 0.18
N ASP A 24 33.38 -2.87 1.28
CA ASP A 24 32.60 -3.88 2.00
C ASP A 24 31.25 -3.30 2.47
N LEU A 25 31.26 -2.08 3.02
CA LEU A 25 30.03 -1.40 3.43
C LEU A 25 29.08 -1.13 2.25
N GLN A 26 29.61 -0.70 1.10
CA GLN A 26 28.79 -0.47 -0.08
C GLN A 26 28.13 -1.76 -0.56
N VAL A 27 28.88 -2.85 -0.68
CA VAL A 27 28.32 -4.15 -1.11
C VAL A 27 27.27 -4.63 -0.13
N LEU A 28 27.53 -4.56 1.18
CA LEU A 28 26.58 -4.96 2.21
C LEU A 28 25.32 -4.10 2.21
N TRP A 29 25.47 -2.79 1.95
CA TRP A 29 24.32 -1.87 1.84
C TRP A 29 23.40 -2.28 0.69
N TYR A 30 23.93 -2.55 -0.48
CA TYR A 30 23.14 -2.98 -1.64
C TYR A 30 22.56 -4.38 -1.45
N LEU A 31 23.30 -5.32 -0.85
CA LEU A 31 22.80 -6.65 -0.53
C LEU A 31 21.63 -6.59 0.47
N TYR A 32 21.65 -5.64 1.41
CA TYR A 32 20.60 -5.47 2.40
C TYR A 32 19.27 -4.99 1.79
N GLN A 33 19.29 -4.45 0.57
CA GLN A 33 18.07 -4.05 -0.13
C GLN A 33 17.29 -5.24 -0.73
N PHE A 34 17.91 -6.41 -0.82
CA PHE A 34 17.19 -7.61 -1.26
C PHE A 34 16.44 -8.25 -0.08
N SER A 35 15.31 -8.90 -0.39
CA SER A 35 14.61 -9.70 0.62
C SER A 35 15.56 -10.74 1.23
N PRO A 36 15.54 -10.92 2.58
CA PRO A 36 16.30 -11.98 3.24
C PRO A 36 16.05 -13.36 2.64
N ASP A 37 14.81 -13.69 2.31
CA ASP A 37 14.44 -14.97 1.70
C ASP A 37 15.17 -15.20 0.38
N TYR A 38 15.33 -14.16 -0.41
CA TYR A 38 15.98 -14.21 -1.71
C TYR A 38 17.50 -14.43 -1.59
N VAL A 39 18.16 -13.71 -0.69
CA VAL A 39 19.62 -13.79 -0.49
C VAL A 39 20.05 -14.94 0.43
N GLN A 40 19.13 -15.55 1.15
CA GLN A 40 19.40 -16.75 1.97
C GLN A 40 19.05 -18.04 1.24
N GLY A 41 18.45 -17.95 0.05
CA GLY A 41 18.09 -19.12 -0.76
C GLY A 41 16.87 -19.88 -0.24
N GLU A 42 16.04 -19.24 0.58
CA GLU A 42 14.83 -19.84 1.12
C GLU A 42 13.59 -19.65 0.21
N TYR A 43 13.74 -18.86 -0.83
CA TYR A 43 12.72 -18.67 -1.86
C TYR A 43 12.68 -19.87 -2.82
N ASP A 44 11.62 -20.00 -3.61
CA ASP A 44 11.54 -21.02 -4.67
C ASP A 44 12.82 -21.02 -5.51
N ALA A 45 13.45 -22.18 -5.64
CA ALA A 45 14.74 -22.37 -6.31
C ALA A 45 14.78 -21.85 -7.76
N SER A 46 13.64 -21.62 -8.39
CA SER A 46 13.55 -21.01 -9.72
C SER A 46 13.72 -19.48 -9.73
N HIS A 47 13.69 -18.83 -8.56
CA HIS A 47 13.64 -17.38 -8.43
C HIS A 47 14.80 -16.75 -7.65
N TYR A 48 15.78 -17.52 -7.16
CA TYR A 48 16.93 -16.98 -6.46
C TYR A 48 18.20 -16.91 -7.32
N ASP A 49 19.08 -16.01 -6.97
CA ASP A 49 20.38 -15.81 -7.60
C ASP A 49 21.49 -16.35 -6.70
N GLN A 50 22.16 -17.44 -7.14
CA GLN A 50 23.23 -18.07 -6.36
C GLN A 50 24.41 -17.12 -6.12
N GLY A 51 24.68 -16.20 -7.05
CA GLY A 51 25.76 -15.23 -6.88
C GLY A 51 25.47 -14.23 -5.74
N LEU A 52 24.21 -13.79 -5.59
CA LEU A 52 23.81 -12.95 -4.45
C LEU A 52 23.89 -13.71 -3.13
N ILE A 53 23.46 -14.99 -3.11
CA ILE A 53 23.57 -15.86 -1.93
C ILE A 53 25.03 -16.03 -1.51
N ASP A 54 25.91 -16.32 -2.46
CA ASP A 54 27.34 -16.50 -2.20
C ASP A 54 27.96 -15.22 -1.62
N LEU A 55 27.62 -14.05 -2.16
CA LEU A 55 28.07 -12.77 -1.63
C LEU A 55 27.49 -12.48 -0.24
N PHE A 56 26.22 -12.80 -0.01
CA PHE A 56 25.59 -12.60 1.31
C PHE A 56 26.27 -13.46 2.39
N MET A 57 26.69 -14.67 2.04
CA MET A 57 27.40 -15.58 2.95
C MET A 57 28.87 -15.23 3.12
N GLN A 58 29.43 -14.36 2.26
CA GLN A 58 30.81 -13.92 2.33
C GLN A 58 31.03 -12.95 3.49
N PRO A 59 32.07 -13.14 4.34
CA PRO A 59 32.25 -12.33 5.55
C PRO A 59 32.88 -10.94 5.32
N GLY A 60 33.07 -10.52 4.08
CA GLY A 60 33.74 -9.27 3.67
C GLY A 60 34.82 -9.54 2.61
N GLN A 61 35.71 -8.56 2.40
CA GLN A 61 36.75 -8.58 1.34
C GLN A 61 36.13 -8.65 -0.07
N TYR A 62 35.06 -7.89 -0.25
CA TYR A 62 34.41 -7.75 -1.54
C TYR A 62 35.29 -7.00 -2.55
N THR A 63 35.05 -7.24 -3.81
CA THR A 63 35.72 -6.58 -4.93
C THR A 63 34.77 -5.55 -5.58
N HIS A 64 35.32 -4.68 -6.44
CA HIS A 64 34.50 -3.81 -7.27
C HIS A 64 33.63 -4.60 -8.25
N ALA A 65 34.04 -5.79 -8.66
CA ALA A 65 33.22 -6.66 -9.48
C ALA A 65 32.00 -7.17 -8.73
N ASP A 66 32.15 -7.48 -7.43
CA ASP A 66 31.03 -7.88 -6.57
C ASP A 66 30.04 -6.73 -6.39
N LEU A 67 30.54 -5.50 -6.18
CA LEU A 67 29.68 -4.30 -6.10
C LEU A 67 28.87 -4.12 -7.39
N MET A 68 29.53 -4.19 -8.54
CA MET A 68 28.84 -4.05 -9.83
C MET A 68 27.83 -5.17 -10.05
N TYR A 69 28.17 -6.39 -9.70
CA TYR A 69 27.27 -7.54 -9.79
C TYR A 69 25.98 -7.31 -8.97
N VAL A 70 26.11 -6.88 -7.71
CA VAL A 70 24.94 -6.62 -6.84
C VAL A 70 24.07 -5.49 -7.40
N VAL A 71 24.69 -4.39 -7.88
CA VAL A 71 23.96 -3.27 -8.49
C VAL A 71 23.26 -3.69 -9.78
N ASP A 72 23.91 -4.48 -10.63
CA ASP A 72 23.29 -4.98 -11.86
C ASP A 72 22.09 -5.88 -11.54
N ARG A 73 22.19 -6.75 -10.51
CA ARG A 73 21.04 -7.57 -10.07
C ARG A 73 19.88 -6.72 -9.54
N GLN A 74 20.17 -5.63 -8.82
CA GLN A 74 19.10 -4.70 -8.42
C GLN A 74 18.38 -4.09 -9.63
N HIS A 75 19.15 -3.66 -10.63
CA HIS A 75 18.56 -3.11 -11.86
C HIS A 75 17.70 -4.15 -12.59
N ASP A 76 18.15 -5.41 -12.66
CA ASP A 76 17.38 -6.49 -13.26
C ASP A 76 16.06 -6.74 -12.49
N HIS A 77 16.09 -6.72 -11.15
CA HIS A 77 14.87 -6.85 -10.34
C HIS A 77 13.93 -5.68 -10.58
N MET A 78 14.43 -4.45 -10.56
CA MET A 78 13.62 -3.25 -10.83
C MET A 78 12.99 -3.30 -12.22
N ALA A 79 13.74 -3.76 -13.23
CA ALA A 79 13.23 -3.89 -14.61
C ALA A 79 12.10 -4.92 -14.73
N ASN A 80 12.05 -5.91 -13.84
CA ASN A 80 11.04 -6.96 -13.84
C ASN A 80 9.76 -6.62 -13.06
N VAL A 81 9.75 -5.53 -12.27
CA VAL A 81 8.59 -5.18 -11.42
C VAL A 81 7.33 -4.97 -12.24
N LEU A 82 7.36 -4.09 -13.24
CA LEU A 82 6.18 -3.80 -14.06
C LEU A 82 5.73 -5.01 -14.92
N PRO A 83 6.63 -5.77 -15.59
CA PRO A 83 6.25 -7.01 -16.24
C PRO A 83 5.56 -8.01 -15.31
N MET A 84 6.08 -8.19 -14.09
CA MET A 84 5.48 -9.08 -13.09
C MET A 84 4.06 -8.64 -12.69
N TYR A 85 3.85 -7.35 -12.46
CA TYR A 85 2.50 -6.83 -12.19
C TYR A 85 1.53 -7.11 -13.35
N SER A 86 1.98 -6.91 -14.59
CA SER A 86 1.15 -7.20 -15.78
C SER A 86 0.82 -8.69 -15.88
N GLU A 87 1.77 -9.58 -15.58
CA GLU A 87 1.56 -11.04 -15.60
C GLU A 87 0.58 -11.47 -14.50
N LEU A 88 0.73 -10.96 -13.28
CA LEU A 88 -0.16 -11.26 -12.15
C LEU A 88 -1.59 -10.77 -12.42
N ALA A 89 -1.74 -9.57 -13.00
CA ALA A 89 -3.04 -9.06 -13.39
C ALA A 89 -3.65 -9.90 -14.52
N ALA A 90 -2.87 -10.27 -15.55
CA ALA A 90 -3.34 -11.12 -16.65
C ALA A 90 -3.74 -12.52 -16.19
N SER A 91 -3.12 -13.05 -15.12
CA SER A 91 -3.49 -14.34 -14.53
C SER A 91 -4.74 -14.29 -13.65
N GLY A 92 -5.22 -13.09 -13.31
CA GLY A 92 -6.34 -12.87 -12.39
C GLY A 92 -6.00 -13.08 -10.91
N GLN A 93 -4.71 -13.14 -10.56
CA GLN A 93 -4.27 -13.26 -9.16
C GLN A 93 -4.38 -11.94 -8.41
N VAL A 94 -4.23 -10.81 -9.10
CA VAL A 94 -4.34 -9.46 -8.54
C VAL A 94 -5.17 -8.58 -9.45
N GLU A 95 -5.88 -7.62 -8.87
CA GLU A 95 -6.40 -6.46 -9.57
C GLU A 95 -5.49 -5.27 -9.26
N LEU A 96 -5.04 -4.57 -10.31
CA LEU A 96 -4.20 -3.38 -10.16
C LEU A 96 -5.07 -2.14 -10.23
N THR A 97 -4.92 -1.27 -9.27
CA THR A 97 -5.58 0.03 -9.20
C THR A 97 -4.61 1.15 -9.52
N THR A 98 -5.13 2.30 -9.94
CA THR A 98 -4.35 3.51 -10.15
C THR A 98 -4.53 4.50 -9.00
N THR A 99 -3.69 5.53 -9.00
CA THR A 99 -3.86 6.74 -8.20
C THR A 99 -3.76 7.96 -9.12
N PRO A 100 -4.29 9.13 -8.76
CA PRO A 100 -4.10 10.33 -9.57
C PRO A 100 -2.62 10.66 -9.77
N TYR A 101 -2.25 11.09 -10.98
CA TYR A 101 -0.87 11.45 -11.30
C TYR A 101 -0.35 12.53 -10.35
N TYR A 102 0.87 12.39 -9.81
CA TYR A 102 1.44 13.22 -8.74
C TYR A 102 0.70 13.16 -7.38
N HIS A 103 -0.22 12.24 -7.20
CA HIS A 103 -0.86 11.96 -5.91
C HIS A 103 -1.45 13.20 -5.20
N PRO A 104 -2.22 14.06 -5.89
CA PRO A 104 -2.84 15.21 -5.24
C PRO A 104 -4.01 14.80 -4.36
N ILE A 105 -4.23 15.49 -3.25
CA ILE A 105 -5.46 15.39 -2.46
C ILE A 105 -6.57 16.10 -3.24
N MET A 106 -7.26 15.37 -4.12
CA MET A 106 -8.23 15.94 -5.07
C MET A 106 -9.34 16.77 -4.42
N PRO A 107 -9.92 16.37 -3.25
CA PRO A 107 -10.90 17.21 -2.57
C PRO A 107 -10.41 18.62 -2.29
N LEU A 108 -9.11 18.81 -2.00
CA LEU A 108 -8.54 20.14 -1.76
C LEU A 108 -8.46 21.00 -3.03
N LEU A 109 -8.38 20.36 -4.20
CA LEU A 109 -8.37 21.06 -5.49
C LEU A 109 -9.78 21.41 -5.97
N MET A 110 -10.79 20.66 -5.54
CA MET A 110 -12.17 20.82 -5.97
C MET A 110 -13.02 21.66 -5.02
N MET A 111 -12.55 21.92 -3.80
CA MET A 111 -13.32 22.65 -2.81
C MET A 111 -13.33 24.14 -3.08
N ASP A 112 -14.52 24.67 -3.30
CA ASP A 112 -14.78 26.12 -3.33
C ASP A 112 -15.14 26.62 -1.92
N GLY A 113 -14.11 26.96 -1.17
CA GLY A 113 -14.25 27.57 0.16
C GLY A 113 -14.33 26.58 1.33
N TRP A 114 -13.28 26.54 2.12
CA TRP A 114 -13.19 25.82 3.39
C TRP A 114 -13.81 26.62 4.52
N THR A 115 -14.58 25.95 5.37
CA THR A 115 -14.87 26.48 6.70
C THR A 115 -14.17 25.59 7.72
N MET A 116 -13.15 26.12 8.40
CA MET A 116 -12.50 25.42 9.50
C MET A 116 -13.45 25.30 10.70
N GLU A 117 -13.20 24.37 11.62
CA GLU A 117 -13.99 24.18 12.84
C GLU A 117 -14.12 25.45 13.70
N ASP A 118 -13.15 26.38 13.61
CA ASP A 118 -13.14 27.68 14.27
C ASP A 118 -13.98 28.76 13.53
N GLY A 119 -14.65 28.40 12.44
CA GLY A 119 -15.47 29.29 11.64
C GLY A 119 -14.69 30.19 10.68
N ILE A 120 -13.38 30.02 10.55
CA ILE A 120 -12.57 30.76 9.58
C ILE A 120 -12.81 30.20 8.19
N ARG A 121 -13.37 31.00 7.31
CA ARG A 121 -13.55 30.66 5.91
C ARG A 121 -12.26 30.93 5.14
N VAL A 122 -11.61 29.88 4.65
CA VAL A 122 -10.49 30.00 3.74
C VAL A 122 -11.04 30.00 2.32
N ASN A 123 -11.02 31.15 1.66
CA ASN A 123 -11.32 31.21 0.24
C ASN A 123 -10.16 30.56 -0.50
N LYS A 124 -10.43 29.44 -1.17
CA LYS A 124 -9.49 28.77 -2.04
C LYS A 124 -10.09 28.74 -3.44
N GLU A 125 -9.25 29.05 -4.42
CA GLU A 125 -9.62 28.82 -5.81
C GLU A 125 -9.77 27.31 -6.05
N SER A 126 -10.73 26.93 -6.85
CA SER A 126 -10.98 25.55 -7.25
C SER A 126 -10.25 25.29 -8.59
N TRP A 127 -9.63 24.09 -8.71
CA TRP A 127 -8.89 23.69 -9.91
C TRP A 127 -9.40 22.34 -10.44
N PRO A 128 -10.66 22.23 -10.89
CA PRO A 128 -11.22 20.97 -11.39
C PRO A 128 -10.51 20.49 -12.67
N GLU A 129 -9.99 21.40 -13.48
CA GLU A 129 -9.22 21.04 -14.67
C GLU A 129 -7.91 20.33 -14.31
N ASP A 130 -7.25 20.71 -13.21
CA ASP A 130 -6.06 20.03 -12.72
C ASP A 130 -6.40 18.63 -12.23
N VAL A 131 -7.51 18.45 -11.51
CA VAL A 131 -7.99 17.15 -11.10
C VAL A 131 -8.23 16.25 -12.32
N GLN A 132 -8.93 16.74 -13.33
CA GLN A 132 -9.17 16.00 -14.57
C GLN A 132 -7.86 15.61 -15.26
N ASN A 133 -6.89 16.53 -15.32
CA ASN A 133 -5.58 16.28 -15.92
C ASN A 133 -4.79 15.21 -15.14
N HIS A 134 -4.83 15.24 -13.80
CA HIS A 134 -4.19 14.22 -12.98
C HIS A 134 -4.81 12.84 -13.19
N LEU A 135 -6.13 12.76 -13.29
CA LEU A 135 -6.83 11.51 -13.56
C LEU A 135 -6.48 10.95 -14.94
N ILE A 136 -6.64 11.76 -16.01
CA ILE A 136 -6.34 11.34 -17.39
C ILE A 136 -4.87 10.91 -17.50
N THR A 137 -3.93 11.72 -17.00
CA THR A 137 -2.50 11.42 -17.09
C THR A 137 -2.15 10.14 -16.33
N GLY A 138 -2.76 9.92 -15.15
CA GLY A 138 -2.58 8.70 -14.37
C GLY A 138 -3.06 7.46 -15.12
N MET A 139 -4.26 7.52 -15.70
CA MET A 139 -4.84 6.46 -16.51
C MET A 139 -4.00 6.14 -17.76
N ASP A 140 -3.55 7.17 -18.47
CA ASP A 140 -2.74 7.02 -19.69
C ASP A 140 -1.36 6.43 -19.38
N LEU A 141 -0.72 6.89 -18.29
CA LEU A 141 0.55 6.31 -17.84
C LEU A 141 0.39 4.84 -17.42
N PHE A 142 -0.67 4.51 -16.69
CA PHE A 142 -0.96 3.15 -16.30
C PHE A 142 -1.10 2.24 -17.52
N GLU A 143 -1.90 2.65 -18.50
CA GLU A 143 -2.08 1.91 -19.76
C GLU A 143 -0.77 1.77 -20.55
N ASP A 144 0.05 2.84 -20.62
CA ASP A 144 1.37 2.80 -21.29
C ASP A 144 2.32 1.78 -20.64
N LYS A 145 2.30 1.67 -19.32
CA LYS A 145 3.23 0.81 -18.56
C LYS A 145 2.75 -0.63 -18.40
N LEU A 146 1.46 -0.84 -18.28
CA LEU A 146 0.88 -2.15 -17.89
C LEU A 146 0.02 -2.78 -19.02
N GLY A 147 -0.35 -2.01 -20.07
CA GLY A 147 -1.01 -2.50 -21.25
C GLY A 147 -2.53 -2.58 -21.17
N PHE A 148 -3.14 -2.09 -20.10
CA PHE A 148 -4.60 -2.04 -19.92
C PHE A 148 -4.99 -0.86 -19.03
N ARG A 149 -6.27 -0.44 -19.06
CA ARG A 149 -6.80 0.59 -18.15
C ARG A 149 -7.33 -0.05 -16.88
N PRO A 150 -6.99 0.50 -15.70
CA PRO A 150 -7.54 0.02 -14.43
C PRO A 150 -9.02 0.41 -14.30
N THR A 151 -9.78 -0.38 -13.55
CA THR A 151 -11.16 -0.06 -13.18
C THR A 151 -11.27 0.46 -11.75
N GLY A 152 -10.26 0.22 -10.93
CA GLY A 152 -10.17 0.66 -9.55
C GLY A 152 -9.19 1.81 -9.35
N MET A 153 -9.45 2.63 -8.34
CA MET A 153 -8.59 3.73 -7.94
C MET A 153 -8.37 3.74 -6.44
N TRP A 154 -7.11 4.01 -6.05
CA TRP A 154 -6.75 4.47 -4.72
C TRP A 154 -6.73 5.99 -4.73
N PRO A 155 -7.75 6.69 -4.19
CA PRO A 155 -7.68 8.14 -4.01
C PRO A 155 -6.50 8.49 -3.12
N SER A 156 -5.79 9.56 -3.44
CA SER A 156 -4.63 9.99 -2.66
C SER A 156 -4.98 10.14 -1.19
N GLU A 157 -4.30 9.42 -0.30
CA GLU A 157 -4.56 9.38 1.15
C GLU A 157 -6.01 8.99 1.50
N GLU A 158 -6.66 8.17 0.67
CA GLU A 158 -8.09 7.81 0.80
C GLU A 158 -9.04 9.02 0.88
N ALA A 159 -8.54 10.20 0.52
CA ALA A 159 -9.30 11.44 0.59
C ALA A 159 -10.32 11.53 -0.55
N VAL A 160 -11.60 11.61 -0.17
CA VAL A 160 -12.71 11.68 -1.11
C VAL A 160 -13.67 12.83 -0.79
N SER A 161 -14.41 13.27 -1.81
CA SER A 161 -15.51 14.22 -1.66
C SER A 161 -16.55 13.97 -2.74
N PRO A 162 -17.81 14.40 -2.56
CA PRO A 162 -18.84 14.25 -3.58
C PRO A 162 -18.47 14.88 -4.93
N ALA A 163 -17.70 15.97 -4.91
CA ALA A 163 -17.31 16.69 -6.12
C ALA A 163 -16.38 15.91 -7.05
N MET A 164 -15.66 14.86 -6.54
CA MET A 164 -14.76 14.09 -7.38
C MET A 164 -15.41 12.88 -8.04
N VAL A 165 -16.67 12.56 -7.71
CA VAL A 165 -17.35 11.37 -8.27
C VAL A 165 -17.47 11.47 -9.79
N GLU A 166 -17.90 12.65 -10.31
CA GLU A 166 -18.03 12.86 -11.76
C GLU A 166 -16.69 12.69 -12.50
N PRO A 167 -15.61 13.45 -12.19
CA PRO A 167 -14.36 13.32 -12.92
C PRO A 167 -13.73 11.93 -12.79
N VAL A 168 -13.95 11.22 -11.68
CA VAL A 168 -13.47 9.84 -11.49
C VAL A 168 -14.27 8.87 -12.39
N SER A 169 -15.60 9.00 -12.42
CA SER A 169 -16.47 8.22 -13.31
C SER A 169 -16.17 8.48 -14.79
N ASP A 170 -15.93 9.74 -15.16
CA ASP A 170 -15.68 10.18 -16.54
C ASP A 170 -14.41 9.54 -17.15
N VAL A 171 -13.39 9.26 -16.34
CA VAL A 171 -12.19 8.56 -16.83
C VAL A 171 -12.31 7.05 -16.86
N GLY A 172 -13.47 6.50 -16.47
CA GLY A 172 -13.80 5.08 -16.54
C GLY A 172 -13.43 4.27 -15.28
N ILE A 173 -13.13 4.93 -14.18
CA ILE A 173 -12.99 4.28 -12.87
C ILE A 173 -14.37 3.84 -12.39
N GLN A 174 -14.48 2.58 -12.00
CA GLN A 174 -15.73 1.95 -11.59
C GLN A 174 -15.82 1.80 -10.06
N TRP A 175 -14.68 1.71 -9.37
CA TRP A 175 -14.65 1.60 -7.93
C TRP A 175 -13.45 2.30 -7.30
N MET A 176 -13.59 2.68 -6.04
CA MET A 176 -12.53 3.27 -5.22
C MET A 176 -12.63 2.80 -3.78
N VAL A 177 -11.56 3.00 -3.03
CA VAL A 177 -11.48 2.70 -1.59
C VAL A 177 -11.33 3.98 -0.79
N THR A 178 -11.91 4.02 0.41
CA THR A 178 -11.72 5.10 1.39
C THR A 178 -11.90 4.57 2.81
N ASP A 179 -11.81 5.44 3.81
CA ASP A 179 -11.87 5.07 5.22
C ASP A 179 -13.31 5.01 5.77
N GLU A 180 -13.56 4.15 6.78
CA GLU A 180 -14.87 4.03 7.45
C GLU A 180 -15.37 5.34 8.06
N GLU A 181 -14.46 6.25 8.48
CA GLU A 181 -14.88 7.57 9.00
C GLU A 181 -15.56 8.42 7.93
N ILE A 182 -15.30 8.18 6.66
CA ILE A 182 -16.01 8.84 5.56
C ILE A 182 -17.43 8.27 5.45
N LEU A 183 -17.58 6.93 5.54
CA LEU A 183 -18.90 6.29 5.56
C LEU A 183 -19.75 6.80 6.73
N MET A 184 -19.17 6.87 7.94
CA MET A 184 -19.82 7.40 9.13
C MET A 184 -20.33 8.85 8.97
N LYS A 185 -19.70 9.63 8.09
CA LYS A 185 -20.08 11.02 7.76
C LYS A 185 -20.99 11.12 6.53
N SER A 186 -21.31 9.97 5.92
CA SER A 186 -22.15 9.89 4.74
C SER A 186 -23.62 9.61 5.11
N THR A 187 -24.51 9.84 4.17
CA THR A 187 -25.93 9.55 4.33
C THR A 187 -26.41 8.60 3.23
N ASP A 188 -27.44 7.81 3.56
CA ASP A 188 -28.21 7.08 2.57
C ASP A 188 -29.06 8.02 1.68
N LEU A 189 -29.80 7.45 0.73
CA LEU A 189 -30.69 8.22 -0.17
C LEU A 189 -31.85 8.90 0.56
N ASP A 190 -32.20 8.45 1.77
CA ASP A 190 -33.25 9.03 2.60
C ASP A 190 -32.68 10.12 3.53
N GLY A 191 -31.39 10.36 3.52
CA GLY A 191 -30.66 11.36 4.32
C GLY A 191 -30.32 10.90 5.74
N ASN A 192 -30.41 9.60 6.03
CA ASN A 192 -29.99 9.06 7.32
C ASN A 192 -28.47 8.85 7.33
N MET A 193 -27.82 9.18 8.44
CA MET A 193 -26.39 8.87 8.65
C MET A 193 -26.19 7.35 8.65
N ILE A 194 -25.10 6.93 8.03
CA ILE A 194 -24.72 5.51 8.01
C ILE A 194 -24.07 5.15 9.36
N ASP A 195 -24.61 4.12 10.00
CA ASP A 195 -24.08 3.58 11.24
C ASP A 195 -23.04 2.50 10.91
N VAL A 196 -21.75 2.81 11.10
CA VAL A 196 -20.62 1.90 10.82
C VAL A 196 -20.42 0.84 11.90
N ASP A 197 -21.04 0.97 13.07
CA ASP A 197 -21.05 -0.07 14.12
C ASP A 197 -21.91 -1.27 13.69
N ILE A 198 -22.69 -1.13 12.63
CA ILE A 198 -23.41 -2.23 11.99
C ILE A 198 -22.50 -2.88 10.96
N ALA A 199 -22.05 -4.10 11.22
CA ALA A 199 -21.07 -4.83 10.39
C ALA A 199 -21.48 -4.91 8.91
N SER A 200 -22.77 -5.08 8.59
CA SER A 200 -23.24 -5.13 7.20
C SER A 200 -23.09 -3.80 6.48
N ASN A 201 -23.16 -2.66 7.17
CA ASN A 201 -22.97 -1.36 6.53
C ASN A 201 -21.50 -1.15 6.11
N LEU A 202 -20.54 -1.52 6.98
CA LEU A 202 -19.12 -1.38 6.69
C LEU A 202 -18.65 -2.43 5.65
N ALA A 203 -19.19 -3.63 5.73
CA ALA A 203 -18.83 -4.74 4.86
C ALA A 203 -19.66 -4.78 3.55
N THR A 204 -20.18 -3.65 3.09
CA THR A 204 -20.95 -3.53 1.85
C THR A 204 -20.32 -2.48 0.94
N PRO A 205 -20.05 -2.78 -0.33
CA PRO A 205 -19.72 -1.77 -1.33
C PRO A 205 -20.92 -0.83 -1.58
N TRP A 206 -20.71 0.46 -1.48
CA TRP A 206 -21.76 1.47 -1.70
C TRP A 206 -21.62 2.12 -3.06
N LEU A 207 -22.72 2.22 -3.81
CA LEU A 207 -22.75 3.02 -5.03
C LEU A 207 -22.92 4.48 -4.69
N VAL A 208 -21.90 5.28 -4.93
CA VAL A 208 -21.92 6.72 -4.73
C VAL A 208 -22.27 7.40 -6.04
N THR A 209 -23.33 8.22 -6.01
CA THR A 209 -23.79 8.97 -7.18
C THR A 209 -23.39 10.43 -7.05
N GLY A 210 -22.74 10.97 -8.06
CA GLY A 210 -22.39 12.38 -8.16
C GLY A 210 -23.57 13.26 -8.59
N ALA A 211 -23.35 14.58 -8.58
CA ALA A 211 -24.40 15.56 -8.85
C ALA A 211 -24.95 15.50 -10.30
N ASP A 212 -24.10 15.15 -11.26
CA ASP A 212 -24.45 15.07 -12.69
C ASP A 212 -24.74 13.63 -13.15
N GLY A 213 -24.79 12.67 -12.22
CA GLY A 213 -25.19 11.29 -12.44
C GLY A 213 -24.04 10.31 -12.70
N GLY A 214 -22.78 10.72 -12.52
CA GLY A 214 -21.66 9.81 -12.48
C GLY A 214 -21.78 8.86 -11.27
N GLU A 215 -21.37 7.62 -11.45
CA GLU A 215 -21.49 6.59 -10.42
C GLU A 215 -20.15 5.90 -10.19
N VAL A 216 -19.76 5.70 -8.93
CA VAL A 216 -18.55 4.97 -8.53
C VAL A 216 -18.88 4.10 -7.33
N ALA A 217 -18.62 2.80 -7.43
CA ALA A 217 -18.71 1.92 -6.27
C ALA A 217 -17.59 2.25 -5.29
N THR A 218 -17.90 2.38 -4.01
CA THR A 218 -16.92 2.72 -2.99
C THR A 218 -16.91 1.63 -1.92
N VAL A 219 -15.73 1.09 -1.65
CA VAL A 219 -15.49 0.18 -0.54
C VAL A 219 -14.81 0.96 0.59
N PHE A 220 -15.14 0.59 1.81
CA PHE A 220 -14.65 1.28 3.00
C PHE A 220 -13.76 0.34 3.79
N ARG A 221 -12.52 0.76 4.05
CA ARG A 221 -11.63 -0.03 4.87
C ARG A 221 -12.15 -0.11 6.29
N ASP A 222 -12.10 -1.28 6.86
CA ASP A 222 -12.23 -1.46 8.30
C ASP A 222 -10.93 -0.94 8.94
N ARG A 223 -11.05 0.20 9.61
CA ARG A 223 -9.92 0.90 10.21
C ARG A 223 -9.30 0.11 11.35
N VAL A 224 -10.13 -0.56 12.15
CA VAL A 224 -9.65 -1.30 13.33
C VAL A 224 -8.68 -2.40 12.90
N ILE A 225 -9.06 -3.25 11.96
CA ILE A 225 -8.21 -4.36 11.56
C ILE A 225 -7.04 -3.90 10.68
N SER A 226 -7.27 -2.89 9.82
CA SER A 226 -6.21 -2.29 9.01
C SER A 226 -5.12 -1.67 9.89
N ASP A 227 -5.49 -0.88 10.89
CA ASP A 227 -4.53 -0.25 11.82
C ASP A 227 -3.84 -1.26 12.74
N ARG A 228 -4.52 -2.37 13.11
CA ARG A 228 -3.85 -3.47 13.85
C ARG A 228 -2.73 -4.08 13.02
N ILE A 229 -2.99 -4.37 11.76
CA ILE A 229 -1.96 -4.91 10.85
C ILE A 229 -0.84 -3.88 10.68
N ALA A 230 -1.18 -2.63 10.37
CA ALA A 230 -0.21 -1.59 10.07
C ALA A 230 0.71 -1.23 11.24
N PHE A 231 0.18 -1.15 12.48
CA PHE A 231 0.86 -0.49 13.59
C PHE A 231 0.96 -1.32 14.87
N GLN A 232 0.23 -2.43 15.00
CA GLN A 232 0.17 -3.17 16.27
C GLN A 232 0.77 -4.57 16.15
N TYR A 233 0.46 -5.31 15.08
CA TYR A 233 0.90 -6.70 14.95
C TYR A 233 2.42 -6.85 14.87
N GLY A 234 3.14 -5.83 14.38
CA GLY A 234 4.60 -5.80 14.41
C GLY A 234 5.20 -5.88 15.82
N THR A 235 4.44 -5.60 16.88
CA THR A 235 4.88 -5.68 18.28
C THR A 235 4.46 -6.98 18.99
N MET A 236 3.72 -7.85 18.31
CA MET A 236 3.20 -9.10 18.83
C MET A 236 4.01 -10.31 18.34
N THR A 237 3.82 -11.47 18.97
CA THR A 237 4.29 -12.72 18.35
C THR A 237 3.40 -13.05 17.14
N PRO A 238 3.94 -13.73 16.10
CA PRO A 238 3.15 -14.10 14.92
C PRO A 238 1.86 -14.86 15.27
N GLU A 239 1.96 -15.82 16.20
CA GLU A 239 0.81 -16.63 16.62
C GLU A 239 -0.27 -15.77 17.32
N ALA A 240 0.14 -14.78 18.11
CA ALA A 240 -0.79 -13.88 18.77
C ALA A 240 -1.46 -12.94 17.76
N ALA A 241 -0.71 -12.40 16.80
CA ALA A 241 -1.23 -11.55 15.74
C ALA A 241 -2.23 -12.28 14.85
N VAL A 242 -1.88 -13.49 14.39
CA VAL A 242 -2.79 -14.34 13.59
C VAL A 242 -4.05 -14.72 14.39
N SER A 243 -3.90 -15.07 15.66
CA SER A 243 -5.06 -15.41 16.51
C SER A 243 -6.01 -14.22 16.69
N ASP A 244 -5.47 -13.01 16.89
CA ASP A 244 -6.27 -11.78 17.02
C ASP A 244 -6.96 -11.44 15.70
N PHE A 245 -6.24 -11.54 14.58
CA PHE A 245 -6.80 -11.31 13.25
C PHE A 245 -7.99 -12.24 12.94
N ILE A 246 -7.80 -13.54 13.12
CA ILE A 246 -8.85 -14.54 12.88
C ILE A 246 -10.04 -14.34 13.82
N ALA A 247 -9.79 -14.05 15.11
CA ALA A 247 -10.86 -13.78 16.07
C ALA A 247 -11.67 -12.52 15.67
N TYR A 248 -11.01 -11.50 15.13
CA TYR A 248 -11.69 -10.31 14.63
C TYR A 248 -12.62 -10.64 13.45
N LEU A 249 -12.12 -11.39 12.47
CA LEU A 249 -12.92 -11.81 11.31
C LEU A 249 -14.11 -12.69 11.73
N ASP A 250 -13.90 -13.62 12.68
CA ASP A 250 -14.96 -14.47 13.22
C ASP A 250 -16.05 -13.65 13.93
N ASN A 251 -15.68 -12.59 14.65
CA ASN A 251 -16.63 -11.68 15.28
C ASN A 251 -17.49 -10.96 14.25
N ILE A 252 -16.89 -10.34 13.22
CA ILE A 252 -17.65 -9.69 12.13
C ILE A 252 -18.58 -10.70 11.45
N ARG A 253 -18.07 -11.90 11.14
CA ARG A 253 -18.88 -12.96 10.56
C ARG A 253 -20.06 -13.32 11.45
N GLN A 254 -19.86 -13.41 12.76
CA GLN A 254 -20.93 -13.76 13.71
C GLN A 254 -21.97 -12.62 13.81
N GLU A 255 -21.55 -11.36 13.82
CA GLU A 255 -22.45 -10.21 13.81
C GLU A 255 -23.36 -10.18 12.57
N LEU A 256 -22.82 -10.50 11.38
CA LEU A 256 -23.61 -10.63 10.16
C LEU A 256 -24.65 -11.76 10.29
N LEU A 257 -24.24 -12.93 10.78
CA LEU A 257 -25.16 -14.06 11.02
C LEU A 257 -26.26 -13.73 12.02
N ASP A 258 -25.93 -13.03 13.12
CA ASP A 258 -26.89 -12.64 14.15
C ASP A 258 -27.87 -11.58 13.64
N ALA A 259 -27.45 -10.77 12.66
CA ALA A 259 -28.32 -9.83 11.94
C ALA A 259 -29.19 -10.54 10.87
N GLY A 260 -28.96 -11.81 10.60
CA GLY A 260 -29.69 -12.58 9.58
C GLY A 260 -29.14 -12.40 8.16
N GLU A 261 -27.93 -11.85 8.04
CA GLU A 261 -27.22 -11.63 6.78
C GLU A 261 -26.39 -12.88 6.40
N ASP A 262 -26.16 -13.08 5.11
CA ASP A 262 -25.24 -14.11 4.62
C ASP A 262 -23.83 -13.54 4.49
N PRO A 263 -22.84 -13.95 5.31
CA PRO A 263 -21.49 -13.42 5.23
C PRO A 263 -20.82 -13.59 3.86
N SER A 264 -21.29 -14.52 3.02
CA SER A 264 -20.74 -14.71 1.67
C SER A 264 -21.13 -13.59 0.68
N GLU A 265 -22.10 -12.76 1.03
CA GLU A 265 -22.56 -11.61 0.24
C GLU A 265 -21.91 -10.28 0.69
N HIS A 266 -21.01 -10.34 1.69
CA HIS A 266 -20.34 -9.19 2.25
C HIS A 266 -18.84 -9.16 1.94
N LEU A 267 -18.27 -7.96 1.90
CA LEU A 267 -16.86 -7.71 1.63
C LEU A 267 -16.25 -6.87 2.76
N LEU A 268 -15.49 -7.49 3.65
CA LEU A 268 -14.67 -6.75 4.60
C LEU A 268 -13.40 -6.26 3.89
N THR A 269 -13.14 -4.97 3.94
CA THR A 269 -12.01 -4.35 3.27
C THR A 269 -10.89 -4.05 4.27
N VAL A 270 -9.73 -4.64 4.04
CA VAL A 270 -8.46 -4.28 4.70
C VAL A 270 -7.64 -3.48 3.70
N ALA A 271 -7.23 -2.29 4.07
CA ALA A 271 -6.46 -1.42 3.20
C ALA A 271 -5.30 -0.77 3.96
N LEU A 272 -4.10 -0.84 3.39
CA LEU A 272 -2.83 -0.45 4.02
C LEU A 272 -1.93 0.22 2.99
N ASP A 273 -1.05 1.11 3.46
CA ASP A 273 0.10 1.54 2.69
C ASP A 273 1.12 0.40 2.54
N GLY A 274 1.77 0.34 1.38
CA GLY A 274 2.72 -0.74 1.10
C GLY A 274 3.90 -0.81 2.06
N GLU A 275 4.33 0.31 2.60
CA GLU A 275 5.40 0.42 3.59
C GLU A 275 5.04 -0.09 4.99
N ASN A 276 3.78 -0.29 5.32
CA ASN A 276 3.38 -0.82 6.63
C ASN A 276 3.98 -2.21 6.91
N TRP A 277 4.20 -3.02 5.88
CA TRP A 277 4.87 -4.32 5.99
C TRP A 277 6.34 -4.19 6.41
N MET A 278 6.99 -3.08 6.09
CA MET A 278 8.37 -2.80 6.52
C MET A 278 8.46 -2.59 8.03
N PHE A 279 7.46 -1.94 8.63
CA PHE A 279 7.40 -1.76 10.09
C PHE A 279 7.28 -3.09 10.83
N MET A 280 6.55 -4.05 10.28
CA MET A 280 6.48 -5.40 10.83
C MET A 280 7.85 -6.08 10.83
N SER A 281 8.65 -5.92 9.77
CA SER A 281 9.99 -6.50 9.68
C SER A 281 10.98 -5.88 10.67
N GLU A 282 10.89 -4.60 10.95
CA GLU A 282 11.74 -3.92 11.94
C GLU A 282 11.50 -4.42 13.37
N PHE A 283 10.26 -4.67 13.73
CA PHE A 283 9.87 -5.09 15.08
C PHE A 283 10.01 -6.59 15.32
N GLN A 284 9.89 -7.40 14.28
CA GLN A 284 9.85 -8.87 14.40
C GLN A 284 11.12 -9.59 13.98
N HIS A 285 12.26 -8.93 13.96
CA HIS A 285 13.54 -9.58 13.71
C HIS A 285 13.72 -10.21 12.32
N GLN A 286 13.46 -9.44 11.25
CA GLN A 286 14.05 -9.75 9.95
C GLN A 286 13.24 -10.63 8.98
N ASP A 287 12.03 -11.05 9.33
CA ASP A 287 11.29 -11.98 8.48
C ASP A 287 10.25 -11.32 7.56
N ASN A 288 10.30 -10.00 7.33
CA ASN A 288 9.45 -9.25 6.38
C ASN A 288 7.97 -9.65 6.42
N ALA A 289 7.36 -9.62 7.60
CA ALA A 289 5.99 -10.09 7.84
C ALA A 289 5.72 -11.56 7.44
N ARG A 290 6.73 -12.32 7.04
CA ARG A 290 6.61 -13.73 6.67
C ARG A 290 5.92 -14.60 7.73
N PRO A 291 6.16 -14.39 9.05
CA PRO A 291 5.47 -15.16 10.07
C PRO A 291 3.97 -14.82 10.21
N PHE A 292 3.53 -13.69 9.72
CA PHE A 292 2.12 -13.27 9.69
C PHE A 292 1.42 -13.79 8.44
#